data_abad76c86eb19328a188c81b9ce0dcea
#
_entry.id   abad76c86eb19328a188c81b9ce0dcea
#
_cell.length_a   1.000
_cell.length_b   1.000
_cell.length_c   1.000
_cell.angle_alpha   90.00
_cell.angle_beta   90.00
_cell.angle_gamma   90.00
#
_symmetry.space_group_name_H-M   'P 1'
#
loop_
_entity.id
_entity.type
_entity.pdbx_description
1 polymer ?
#
loop_
_entity_poly.entity_id
_entity_poly.type
_entity_poly.pdbx_seq_one_letter_code
_entity_poly.pdbx_strand_id
1 'polypeptide(L)'
;MVAVGISTLLMHSPALAQERAKVLSIHNGQQLLIEVNGQGRTLRLACLQAPRSQQRPWSTRALAVIQKLVRPGAVGDFELRARDVYGRLVGRFVINGQDLGAELVRRGAVFSWDGFLGRCDDLDYDGIEAKAQAARRGLWSAPAGVKRPWDVMEASNDGEP
;
A
#
# COMPACT_ATOMS: atom_id res chain seq x y z
N MET A 1 41.31 -25.81 35.58
CA MET A 1 39.95 -25.31 35.33
C MET A 1 40.00 -24.37 34.12
N VAL A 2 39.46 -24.82 32.96
CA VAL A 2 39.43 -24.03 31.73
C VAL A 2 38.02 -23.51 31.58
N ALA A 3 37.86 -22.19 31.62
CA ALA A 3 36.56 -21.53 31.40
C ALA A 3 36.33 -21.39 29.90
N VAL A 4 35.33 -22.10 29.38
CA VAL A 4 34.84 -21.97 28.00
C VAL A 4 33.86 -20.81 27.98
N GLY A 5 34.28 -19.70 27.38
CA GLY A 5 33.43 -18.55 27.15
C GLY A 5 32.48 -18.83 25.94
N ILE A 6 31.20 -18.91 26.19
CA ILE A 6 30.16 -19.02 25.16
C ILE A 6 29.93 -17.61 24.62
N SER A 7 30.42 -17.36 23.38
CA SER A 7 30.17 -16.12 22.64
C SER A 7 28.80 -16.23 21.94
N THR A 8 27.81 -15.57 22.49
CA THR A 8 26.48 -15.47 21.87
C THR A 8 26.54 -14.51 20.65
N LEU A 9 26.56 -15.06 19.45
CA LEU A 9 26.35 -14.27 18.23
C LEU A 9 24.90 -13.76 18.20
N LEU A 10 24.72 -12.48 18.42
CA LEU A 10 23.46 -11.77 18.14
C LEU A 10 23.27 -11.71 16.61
N MET A 11 22.40 -12.57 16.08
CA MET A 11 21.96 -12.48 14.69
C MET A 11 21.11 -11.23 14.54
N HIS A 12 21.70 -10.16 14.00
CA HIS A 12 20.95 -9.00 13.54
C HIS A 12 20.26 -9.37 12.24
N SER A 13 18.92 -9.53 12.27
CA SER A 13 18.12 -9.54 11.04
C SER A 13 18.32 -8.20 10.32
N PRO A 14 18.64 -8.18 9.02
CA PRO A 14 18.72 -6.93 8.28
C PRO A 14 17.34 -6.27 8.28
N ALA A 15 17.21 -5.16 8.98
CA ALA A 15 16.06 -4.30 8.85
C ALA A 15 15.97 -3.86 7.37
N LEU A 16 14.80 -3.97 6.75
CA LEU A 16 14.58 -3.44 5.40
C LEU A 16 14.99 -1.96 5.42
N ALA A 17 15.90 -1.58 4.52
CA ALA A 17 16.43 -0.23 4.48
C ALA A 17 15.28 0.75 4.17
N GLN A 18 15.01 1.65 5.09
CA GLN A 18 14.08 2.75 4.90
C GLN A 18 14.85 3.91 4.26
N GLU A 19 14.30 4.44 3.18
CA GLU A 19 14.85 5.57 2.46
C GLU A 19 13.91 6.78 2.59
N ARG A 20 14.49 7.98 2.73
CA ARG A 20 13.69 9.22 2.73
C ARG A 20 13.22 9.50 1.31
N ALA A 21 11.93 9.78 1.16
CA ALA A 21 11.34 10.11 -0.14
C ALA A 21 10.39 11.30 -0.04
N LYS A 22 10.38 12.14 -1.07
CA LYS A 22 9.49 13.29 -1.19
C LYS A 22 8.37 12.97 -2.18
N VAL A 23 7.13 13.26 -1.82
CA VAL A 23 5.98 13.13 -2.71
C VAL A 23 6.01 14.26 -3.75
N LEU A 24 6.01 13.92 -5.03
CA LEU A 24 5.95 14.87 -6.13
C LEU A 24 4.52 15.06 -6.63
N SER A 25 3.77 13.96 -6.79
CA SER A 25 2.35 14.00 -7.19
C SER A 25 1.62 12.72 -6.75
N ILE A 26 0.28 12.76 -6.83
CA ILE A 26 -0.61 11.66 -6.50
C ILE A 26 -1.41 11.31 -7.75
N HIS A 27 -1.33 10.06 -8.20
CA HIS A 27 -1.94 9.65 -9.46
C HIS A 27 -3.33 9.03 -9.28
N ASN A 28 -3.48 8.18 -8.26
CA ASN A 28 -4.76 7.54 -7.93
C ASN A 28 -4.75 7.09 -6.45
N GLY A 29 -5.73 6.33 -6.01
CA GLY A 29 -5.87 5.89 -4.62
C GLY A 29 -4.75 4.99 -4.08
N GLN A 30 -3.77 4.58 -4.91
CA GLN A 30 -2.66 3.71 -4.49
C GLN A 30 -1.31 4.05 -5.13
N GLN A 31 -1.24 5.07 -6.01
CA GLN A 31 -0.03 5.40 -6.75
C GLN A 31 0.39 6.84 -6.54
N LEU A 32 1.67 7.02 -6.27
CA LEU A 32 2.34 8.29 -6.06
C LEU A 32 3.53 8.39 -7.02
N LEU A 33 3.88 9.60 -7.42
CA LEU A 33 5.22 9.90 -7.90
C LEU A 33 6.03 10.40 -6.70
N ILE A 34 7.13 9.75 -6.40
CA ILE A 34 8.04 10.12 -5.31
C ILE A 34 9.44 10.41 -5.84
N GLU A 35 10.17 11.26 -5.16
CA GLU A 35 11.60 11.47 -5.39
C GLU A 35 12.39 10.67 -4.36
N VAL A 36 13.21 9.74 -4.82
CA VAL A 36 14.11 8.94 -4.02
C VAL A 36 15.52 9.09 -4.62
N ASN A 37 16.50 9.46 -3.80
CA ASN A 37 17.89 9.67 -4.24
C ASN A 37 17.99 10.61 -5.45
N GLY A 38 17.19 11.69 -5.47
CA GLY A 38 17.16 12.67 -6.54
C GLY A 38 16.48 12.23 -7.83
N GLN A 39 15.83 11.06 -7.84
CA GLN A 39 15.14 10.52 -9.02
C GLN A 39 13.64 10.40 -8.77
N GLY A 40 12.84 10.90 -9.71
CA GLY A 40 11.39 10.69 -9.73
C GLY A 40 11.07 9.24 -10.08
N ARG A 41 10.32 8.55 -9.21
CA ARG A 41 9.93 7.15 -9.38
C ARG A 41 8.46 6.97 -9.02
N THR A 42 7.75 6.18 -9.83
CA THR A 42 6.38 5.79 -9.48
C THR A 42 6.41 4.76 -8.36
N LEU A 43 5.75 5.08 -7.25
CA LEU A 43 5.48 4.19 -6.14
C LEU A 43 4.04 3.68 -6.24
N ARG A 44 3.87 2.38 -6.24
CA ARG A 44 2.63 1.69 -5.94
C ARG A 44 2.66 1.23 -4.48
N LEU A 45 1.67 1.64 -3.69
CA LEU A 45 1.57 1.16 -2.32
C LEU A 45 1.37 -0.36 -2.30
N ALA A 46 2.19 -1.05 -1.52
CA ALA A 46 2.20 -2.50 -1.40
C ALA A 46 0.98 -3.00 -0.61
N CYS A 47 0.61 -4.26 -0.87
CA CYS A 47 -0.35 -5.02 -0.07
C CYS A 47 -1.77 -4.46 -0.03
N LEU A 48 -2.12 -3.64 -1.02
CA LEU A 48 -3.46 -3.08 -1.19
C LEU A 48 -3.78 -2.84 -2.66
N GLN A 49 -5.08 -2.73 -2.97
CA GLN A 49 -5.56 -2.26 -4.27
C GLN A 49 -6.66 -1.21 -4.12
N ALA A 50 -6.51 -0.09 -4.82
CA ALA A 50 -7.55 0.88 -4.98
C ALA A 50 -8.60 0.41 -6.01
N PRO A 51 -9.85 0.86 -5.90
CA PRO A 51 -10.84 0.69 -6.96
C PRO A 51 -10.31 1.18 -8.31
N ARG A 52 -10.61 0.44 -9.37
CA ARG A 52 -10.21 0.78 -10.74
C ARG A 52 -10.94 2.03 -11.23
N SER A 53 -10.41 2.67 -12.26
CA SER A 53 -10.99 3.90 -12.84
C SER A 53 -12.47 3.75 -13.21
N GLN A 54 -12.89 2.55 -13.64
CA GLN A 54 -14.28 2.23 -13.99
C GLN A 54 -15.19 2.10 -12.75
N GLN A 55 -14.64 1.85 -11.59
CA GLN A 55 -15.40 1.65 -10.34
C GLN A 55 -15.76 2.99 -9.67
N ARG A 56 -16.38 3.90 -10.42
CA ARG A 56 -16.87 5.16 -9.85
C ARG A 56 -18.14 4.92 -9.01
N PRO A 57 -18.35 5.70 -7.94
CA PRO A 57 -17.54 6.83 -7.45
C PRO A 57 -16.35 6.42 -6.58
N TRP A 58 -16.10 5.13 -6.37
CA TRP A 58 -15.13 4.62 -5.39
C TRP A 58 -13.69 4.96 -5.74
N SER A 59 -13.33 4.88 -7.03
CA SER A 59 -11.99 5.30 -7.50
C SER A 59 -11.72 6.78 -7.24
N THR A 60 -12.69 7.64 -7.47
CA THR A 60 -12.60 9.09 -7.19
C THR A 60 -12.51 9.36 -5.69
N ARG A 61 -13.28 8.62 -4.88
CA ARG A 61 -13.24 8.74 -3.41
C ARG A 61 -11.89 8.27 -2.86
N ALA A 62 -11.32 7.17 -3.36
CA ALA A 62 -10.00 6.70 -2.97
C ALA A 62 -8.92 7.76 -3.24
N LEU A 63 -8.94 8.39 -4.43
CA LEU A 63 -8.05 9.49 -4.76
C LEU A 63 -8.23 10.67 -3.79
N ALA A 64 -9.45 11.06 -3.50
CA ALA A 64 -9.72 12.16 -2.57
C ALA A 64 -9.22 11.85 -1.14
N VAL A 65 -9.30 10.59 -0.70
CA VAL A 65 -8.81 10.19 0.63
C VAL A 65 -7.29 10.28 0.69
N ILE A 66 -6.56 9.73 -0.29
CA ILE A 66 -5.10 9.79 -0.27
C ILE A 66 -4.59 11.24 -0.38
N GLN A 67 -5.26 12.11 -1.14
CA GLN A 67 -4.93 13.53 -1.26
C GLN A 67 -5.14 14.32 0.04
N LYS A 68 -6.02 13.85 0.94
CA LYS A 68 -6.18 14.42 2.28
C LYS A 68 -5.11 13.95 3.25
N LEU A 69 -4.60 12.73 3.07
CA LEU A 69 -3.59 12.12 3.94
C LEU A 69 -2.18 12.60 3.62
N VAL A 70 -1.90 12.86 2.35
CA VAL A 70 -0.58 13.28 1.88
C VAL A 70 -0.70 14.30 0.77
N ARG A 71 0.25 15.25 0.73
CA ARG A 71 0.29 16.31 -0.29
C ARG A 71 1.63 16.32 -1.02
N PRO A 72 1.69 16.83 -2.26
CA PRO A 72 2.97 17.13 -2.90
C PRO A 72 3.87 17.97 -2.01
N GLY A 73 5.16 17.64 -1.97
CA GLY A 73 6.15 18.23 -1.09
C GLY A 73 6.31 17.51 0.27
N ALA A 74 5.36 16.67 0.67
CA ALA A 74 5.49 15.89 1.90
C ALA A 74 6.67 14.92 1.82
N VAL A 75 7.41 14.76 2.92
CA VAL A 75 8.55 13.85 3.04
C VAL A 75 8.20 12.74 4.03
N GLY A 76 8.43 11.51 3.63
CA GLY A 76 8.19 10.33 4.44
C GLY A 76 9.31 9.31 4.31
N ASP A 77 9.13 8.19 4.98
CA ASP A 77 10.02 7.03 4.89
C ASP A 77 9.45 6.02 3.91
N PHE A 78 10.23 5.68 2.90
CA PHE A 78 9.90 4.69 1.88
C PHE A 78 10.62 3.38 2.18
N GLU A 79 9.91 2.28 2.13
CA GLU A 79 10.42 0.93 2.28
C GLU A 79 10.09 0.12 1.02
N LEU A 80 11.10 -0.21 0.24
CA LEU A 80 10.95 -1.01 -0.97
C LEU A 80 10.61 -2.46 -0.58
N ARG A 81 9.56 -3.02 -1.19
CA ARG A 81 9.15 -4.41 -1.02
C ARG A 81 9.31 -5.24 -2.29
N ALA A 82 9.05 -4.64 -3.44
CA ALA A 82 9.19 -5.28 -4.74
C ALA A 82 9.33 -4.26 -5.86
N ARG A 83 9.54 -4.76 -7.07
CA ARG A 83 9.35 -4.03 -8.33
C ARG A 83 8.38 -4.79 -9.19
N ASP A 84 7.44 -4.11 -9.79
CA ASP A 84 6.51 -4.77 -10.70
C ASP A 84 7.11 -4.92 -12.12
N VAL A 85 6.37 -5.60 -12.97
CA VAL A 85 6.79 -5.88 -14.36
C VAL A 85 6.99 -4.62 -15.21
N TYR A 86 6.45 -3.48 -14.78
CA TYR A 86 6.62 -2.18 -15.43
C TYR A 86 7.77 -1.35 -14.82
N GLY A 87 8.52 -1.92 -13.87
CA GLY A 87 9.62 -1.25 -13.17
C GLY A 87 9.19 -0.24 -12.12
N ARG A 88 7.90 -0.17 -11.77
CA ARG A 88 7.42 0.68 -10.67
C ARG A 88 7.91 0.13 -9.34
N LEU A 89 8.20 1.03 -8.41
CA LEU A 89 8.47 0.64 -7.03
C LEU A 89 7.16 0.15 -6.40
N VAL A 90 7.22 -0.96 -5.70
CA VAL A 90 6.13 -1.44 -4.84
C VAL A 90 6.63 -1.41 -3.41
N GLY A 91 5.97 -0.66 -2.54
CA GLY A 91 6.50 -0.46 -1.21
C GLY A 91 5.53 0.18 -0.23
N ARG A 92 6.01 0.29 0.98
CA ARG A 92 5.37 0.95 2.10
C ARG A 92 5.81 2.41 2.15
N PHE A 93 4.92 3.30 2.50
CA PHE A 93 5.24 4.71 2.71
C PHE A 93 4.70 5.17 4.07
N VAL A 94 5.60 5.64 4.92
CA VAL A 94 5.28 6.11 6.27
C VAL A 94 5.50 7.61 6.35
N ILE A 95 4.48 8.34 6.74
CA ILE A 95 4.54 9.79 6.90
C ILE A 95 4.06 10.18 8.30
N ASN A 96 4.84 11.02 8.99
CA ASN A 96 4.56 11.40 10.37
C ASN A 96 4.32 10.20 11.31
N GLY A 97 5.06 9.11 11.11
CA GLY A 97 4.93 7.88 11.88
C GLY A 97 3.70 7.03 11.55
N GLN A 98 2.90 7.43 10.55
CA GLN A 98 1.70 6.69 10.12
C GLN A 98 1.93 6.01 8.77
N ASP A 99 1.58 4.73 8.70
CA ASP A 99 1.58 3.97 7.46
C ASP A 99 0.42 4.43 6.57
N LEU A 100 0.75 5.00 5.41
CA LEU A 100 -0.24 5.52 4.46
C LEU A 100 -1.18 4.43 3.96
N GLY A 101 -0.67 3.23 3.70
CA GLY A 101 -1.49 2.08 3.28
C GLY A 101 -2.49 1.67 4.36
N ALA A 102 -2.02 1.54 5.61
CA ALA A 102 -2.90 1.23 6.75
C ALA A 102 -4.01 2.27 6.92
N GLU A 103 -3.70 3.56 6.75
CA GLU A 103 -4.70 4.62 6.84
C GLU A 103 -5.75 4.52 5.72
N LEU A 104 -5.34 4.20 4.50
CA LEU A 104 -6.26 4.01 3.37
C LEU A 104 -7.19 2.82 3.59
N VAL A 105 -6.66 1.68 4.04
CA VAL A 105 -7.45 0.48 4.38
C VAL A 105 -8.40 0.76 5.54
N ARG A 106 -7.93 1.41 6.60
CA ARG A 106 -8.74 1.76 7.79
C ARG A 106 -9.95 2.63 7.45
N ARG A 107 -9.81 3.51 6.46
CA ARG A 107 -10.89 4.38 5.97
C ARG A 107 -11.82 3.69 4.98
N GLY A 108 -11.51 2.45 4.58
CA GLY A 108 -12.23 1.74 3.53
C GLY A 108 -12.10 2.44 2.16
N ALA A 109 -10.98 3.10 1.92
CA ALA A 109 -10.72 3.74 0.61
C ALA A 109 -10.19 2.74 -0.42
N VAL A 110 -9.52 1.69 0.05
CA VAL A 110 -8.87 0.65 -0.74
C VAL A 110 -9.12 -0.72 -0.12
N PHE A 111 -8.84 -1.77 -0.89
CA PHE A 111 -8.91 -3.16 -0.44
C PHE A 111 -7.53 -3.65 -0.01
N SER A 112 -7.47 -4.47 1.04
CA SER A 112 -6.31 -5.28 1.35
C SER A 112 -6.07 -6.31 0.24
N TRP A 113 -4.81 -6.56 -0.12
CA TRP A 113 -4.46 -7.50 -1.18
C TRP A 113 -2.97 -7.86 -1.11
N ASP A 114 -2.65 -9.13 -0.93
CA ASP A 114 -1.27 -9.59 -0.86
C ASP A 114 -0.55 -9.60 -2.22
N GLY A 115 -1.29 -9.80 -3.30
CA GLY A 115 -0.89 -9.58 -4.70
C GLY A 115 0.41 -10.22 -5.17
N PHE A 116 1.03 -11.03 -4.35
CA PHE A 116 2.34 -11.67 -4.61
C PHE A 116 3.49 -10.70 -4.95
N LEU A 117 3.31 -9.42 -4.67
CA LEU A 117 4.31 -8.37 -4.91
C LEU A 117 4.94 -7.91 -3.59
N GLY A 118 5.88 -8.72 -3.12
CA GLY A 118 6.58 -8.48 -1.86
C GLY A 118 5.83 -9.01 -0.65
N ARG A 119 6.44 -8.83 0.51
CA ARG A 119 5.93 -9.35 1.78
C ARG A 119 4.82 -8.47 2.33
N CYS A 120 3.73 -9.07 2.80
CA CYS A 120 2.56 -8.39 3.36
C CYS A 120 2.19 -8.84 4.78
N ASP A 121 2.69 -9.98 5.23
CA ASP A 121 2.34 -10.63 6.50
C ASP A 121 2.65 -9.79 7.77
N ASP A 122 3.53 -8.81 7.65
CA ASP A 122 3.92 -7.90 8.74
C ASP A 122 3.06 -6.62 8.82
N LEU A 123 2.08 -6.43 7.93
CA LEU A 123 1.32 -5.17 7.84
C LEU A 123 -0.09 -5.23 8.45
N ASP A 124 -0.64 -6.42 8.72
CA ASP A 124 -2.00 -6.65 9.25
C ASP A 124 -3.12 -5.89 8.51
N TYR A 125 -2.96 -5.66 7.19
CA TYR A 125 -3.98 -4.94 6.42
C TYR A 125 -5.32 -5.68 6.36
N ASP A 126 -5.31 -7.02 6.40
CA ASP A 126 -6.53 -7.83 6.46
C ASP A 126 -7.30 -7.59 7.76
N GLY A 127 -6.61 -7.53 8.89
CA GLY A 127 -7.25 -7.23 10.19
C GLY A 127 -7.78 -5.78 10.24
N ILE A 128 -7.08 -4.83 9.63
CA ILE A 128 -7.54 -3.45 9.51
C ILE A 128 -8.76 -3.37 8.58
N GLU A 129 -8.75 -4.09 7.45
CA GLU A 129 -9.89 -4.18 6.54
C GLU A 129 -11.13 -4.76 7.23
N ALA A 130 -10.98 -5.85 7.98
CA ALA A 130 -12.09 -6.47 8.72
C ALA A 130 -12.77 -5.48 9.69
N LYS A 131 -11.98 -4.64 10.36
CA LYS A 131 -12.50 -3.57 11.23
C LYS A 131 -13.21 -2.46 10.43
N ALA A 132 -12.70 -2.10 9.25
CA ALA A 132 -13.35 -1.13 8.37
C ALA A 132 -14.68 -1.66 7.83
N GLN A 133 -14.75 -2.96 7.48
CA GLN A 133 -15.96 -3.66 7.07
C GLN A 133 -17.02 -3.66 8.18
N ALA A 134 -16.65 -4.09 9.38
CA ALA A 134 -17.55 -4.11 10.53
C ALA A 134 -18.13 -2.72 10.85
N ALA A 135 -17.33 -1.66 10.67
CA ALA A 135 -17.73 -0.27 10.86
C ALA A 135 -18.39 0.36 9.62
N ARG A 136 -18.59 -0.39 8.53
CA ARG A 136 -19.15 0.07 7.25
C ARG A 136 -18.50 1.34 6.71
N ARG A 137 -17.18 1.44 6.78
CA ARG A 137 -16.42 2.61 6.32
C ARG A 137 -16.17 2.57 4.82
N GLY A 138 -16.27 3.72 4.16
CA GLY A 138 -15.91 3.88 2.75
C GLY A 138 -16.59 2.86 1.82
N LEU A 139 -15.80 2.04 1.13
CA LEU A 139 -16.26 0.95 0.25
C LEU A 139 -17.31 0.04 0.92
N TRP A 140 -17.16 -0.18 2.20
CA TRP A 140 -17.98 -1.09 3.00
C TRP A 140 -19.34 -0.52 3.39
N SER A 141 -19.59 0.76 3.10
CA SER A 141 -20.90 1.39 3.27
C SER A 141 -21.88 1.10 2.14
N ALA A 142 -21.43 0.56 1.01
CA ALA A 142 -22.26 0.23 -0.13
C ALA A 142 -23.21 -0.93 0.20
N PRO A 143 -24.53 -0.76 0.07
CA PRO A 143 -25.49 -1.81 0.43
C PRO A 143 -25.32 -3.11 -0.38
N ALA A 144 -25.00 -2.98 -1.67
CA ALA A 144 -24.75 -4.11 -2.57
C ALA A 144 -23.30 -4.60 -2.56
N GLY A 145 -22.45 -4.01 -1.71
CA GLY A 145 -21.01 -4.24 -1.75
C GLY A 145 -20.33 -3.58 -2.95
N VAL A 146 -19.01 -3.63 -2.97
CA VAL A 146 -18.19 -3.16 -4.10
C VAL A 146 -17.32 -4.33 -4.54
N LYS A 147 -17.37 -4.68 -5.84
CA LYS A 147 -16.53 -5.74 -6.38
C LYS A 147 -15.05 -5.40 -6.16
N ARG A 148 -14.27 -6.41 -5.86
CA ARG A 148 -12.83 -6.22 -5.74
C ARG A 148 -12.19 -5.91 -7.09
N PRO A 149 -11.14 -5.11 -7.16
CA PRO A 149 -10.56 -4.67 -8.45
C PRO A 149 -10.08 -5.81 -9.35
N TRP A 150 -9.66 -6.92 -8.78
CA TRP A 150 -9.24 -8.12 -9.53
C TRP A 150 -10.42 -8.88 -10.13
N ASP A 151 -11.58 -8.95 -9.45
CA ASP A 151 -12.78 -9.58 -9.99
C ASP A 151 -13.35 -8.78 -11.19
N VAL A 152 -13.16 -7.46 -11.20
CA VAL A 152 -13.56 -6.60 -12.32
C VAL A 152 -12.70 -6.85 -13.56
N MET A 153 -11.43 -7.21 -13.37
CA MET A 153 -10.55 -7.56 -14.50
C MET A 153 -10.91 -8.89 -15.15
N GLU A 154 -11.23 -9.90 -14.36
CA GLU A 154 -11.62 -11.21 -14.88
C GLU A 154 -12.89 -11.08 -15.73
N ALA A 155 -13.91 -10.38 -15.23
CA ALA A 155 -15.15 -10.14 -15.96
C ALA A 155 -14.95 -9.36 -17.27
N SER A 156 -13.90 -8.55 -17.40
CA SER A 156 -13.57 -7.83 -18.64
C SER A 156 -12.87 -8.71 -19.66
N ASN A 157 -12.14 -9.73 -19.22
CA ASN A 157 -11.44 -10.68 -20.07
C ASN A 157 -12.35 -11.80 -20.59
N ASP A 158 -13.41 -12.15 -19.85
CA ASP A 158 -14.41 -13.17 -20.24
C ASP A 158 -15.41 -12.67 -21.31
N GLY A 159 -15.36 -11.39 -21.65
CA GLY A 159 -16.28 -10.73 -22.57
C GLY A 159 -15.75 -10.49 -23.98
N GLU A 160 -14.56 -10.95 -24.35
CA GLU A 160 -14.06 -10.88 -25.72
C GLU A 160 -14.24 -12.23 -26.42
N PRO A 161 -15.05 -12.29 -27.53
CA PRO A 161 -15.24 -13.49 -28.35
C PRO A 161 -14.00 -13.81 -29.20
#